data_c2f94572c94df323ac67cc2871c2f015
#
_entry.id   c2f94572c94df323ac67cc2871c2f015
#
_cell.length_a   1.000
_cell.length_b   1.000
_cell.length_c   1.000
_cell.angle_alpha   90.00
_cell.angle_beta   90.00
_cell.angle_gamma   90.00
#
_symmetry.space_group_name_H-M   'P 1'
#
loop_
_entity.id
_entity.type
_entity.pdbx_description
1 polymer ?
#
loop_
_entity_poly.entity_id
_entity_poly.type
_entity_poly.pdbx_seq_one_letter_code
_entity_poly.pdbx_strand_id
1 'polypeptide(L)'
;MHSDQVLVKKQFEDSLALDICHTVMDHPDCEIVISGERTSYLIPKSKDFVTHVRDVVGNHVTVIDAPERIEEPIIKVSYFTRPEKQEKATAEFREKYPDDRCIIVTSGNRWVDFTPLGTSKGAALKEIGERLGIAPDEMAAFGDNENDRAMLEFVGHPYLMEVCNPTMENIVAERCKKVEDTLKQFL
;
A
#
# COMPACT_ATOMS: atom_id res chain seq x y z
N MET A 1 -13.28 -18.38 -17.73
CA MET A 1 -14.04 -18.08 -16.50
C MET A 1 -12.99 -17.83 -15.42
N HIS A 2 -12.78 -16.59 -15.01
CA HIS A 2 -11.96 -16.33 -13.83
C HIS A 2 -12.82 -16.68 -12.62
N SER A 3 -12.33 -17.59 -11.79
CA SER A 3 -12.99 -17.84 -10.50
C SER A 3 -12.68 -16.65 -9.60
N ASP A 4 -13.66 -16.07 -8.93
CA ASP A 4 -13.51 -15.04 -7.90
C ASP A 4 -12.86 -15.60 -6.61
N GLN A 5 -11.92 -16.53 -6.77
CA GLN A 5 -11.24 -17.17 -5.65
C GLN A 5 -10.14 -16.25 -5.12
N VAL A 6 -10.28 -15.84 -3.87
CA VAL A 6 -9.21 -15.14 -3.14
C VAL A 6 -8.06 -16.14 -2.93
N LEU A 7 -6.90 -15.86 -3.53
CA LEU A 7 -5.71 -16.71 -3.39
C LEU A 7 -4.99 -16.46 -2.07
N VAL A 8 -4.84 -15.18 -1.69
CA VAL A 8 -4.11 -14.75 -0.50
C VAL A 8 -4.88 -13.64 0.17
N LYS A 9 -4.99 -13.69 1.49
CA LYS A 9 -5.59 -12.63 2.28
C LYS A 9 -4.77 -12.39 3.54
N LYS A 10 -4.36 -11.16 3.76
CA LYS A 10 -3.77 -10.65 4.99
C LYS A 10 -4.69 -9.58 5.56
N GLN A 11 -4.94 -9.64 6.85
CA GLN A 11 -5.77 -8.68 7.56
C GLN A 11 -5.16 -8.36 8.92
N PHE A 12 -5.53 -7.24 9.49
CA PHE A 12 -5.18 -6.89 10.85
C PHE A 12 -5.98 -7.74 11.86
N GLU A 13 -5.44 -7.88 13.07
CA GLU A 13 -6.27 -8.18 14.23
C GLU A 13 -7.14 -6.96 14.54
N ASP A 14 -8.41 -7.18 14.88
CA ASP A 14 -9.40 -6.11 15.05
C ASP A 14 -8.95 -5.07 16.09
N SER A 15 -8.37 -5.52 17.22
CA SER A 15 -7.88 -4.62 18.27
C SER A 15 -6.75 -3.69 17.79
N LEU A 16 -5.81 -4.20 17.00
CA LEU A 16 -4.72 -3.42 16.44
C LEU A 16 -5.23 -2.48 15.34
N ALA A 17 -6.14 -2.96 14.49
CA ALA A 17 -6.75 -2.13 13.46
C ALA A 17 -7.47 -0.91 14.05
N LEU A 18 -8.29 -1.13 15.09
CA LEU A 18 -9.01 -0.05 15.77
C LEU A 18 -8.05 0.94 16.46
N ASP A 19 -7.00 0.45 17.14
CA ASP A 19 -6.00 1.31 17.77
C ASP A 19 -5.28 2.19 16.74
N ILE A 20 -4.90 1.63 15.58
CA ILE A 20 -4.32 2.40 14.47
C ILE A 20 -5.33 3.43 13.94
N CYS A 21 -6.59 3.03 13.70
CA CYS A 21 -7.62 3.92 13.20
C CYS A 21 -7.81 5.14 14.12
N HIS A 22 -7.99 4.91 15.43
CA HIS A 22 -8.15 6.00 16.39
C HIS A 22 -6.93 6.90 16.43
N THR A 23 -5.73 6.32 16.44
CA THR A 23 -4.48 7.10 16.45
C THR A 23 -4.34 8.01 15.24
N VAL A 24 -4.69 7.52 14.04
CA VAL A 24 -4.66 8.32 12.81
C VAL A 24 -5.77 9.38 12.83
N MET A 25 -6.96 9.04 13.31
CA MET A 25 -8.08 9.99 13.42
C MET A 25 -7.77 11.15 14.37
N ASP A 26 -7.09 10.88 15.47
CA ASP A 26 -6.73 11.88 16.47
C ASP A 26 -5.59 12.81 15.99
N HIS A 27 -4.83 12.38 14.99
CA HIS A 27 -3.73 13.19 14.46
C HIS A 27 -4.24 14.37 13.63
N PRO A 28 -3.93 15.63 13.97
CA PRO A 28 -4.55 16.82 13.38
C PRO A 28 -4.28 17.02 11.89
N ASP A 29 -3.13 16.54 11.42
CA ASP A 29 -2.67 16.73 10.04
C ASP A 29 -3.03 15.55 9.11
N CYS A 30 -3.73 14.51 9.60
CA CYS A 30 -4.01 13.30 8.85
C CYS A 30 -5.51 13.11 8.57
N GLU A 31 -5.84 12.76 7.35
CA GLU A 31 -7.13 12.20 6.95
C GLU A 31 -6.97 10.67 6.84
N ILE A 32 -8.01 9.92 7.18
CA ILE A 32 -7.95 8.44 7.23
C ILE A 32 -8.72 7.78 6.09
N VAL A 33 -8.14 6.70 5.54
CA VAL A 33 -8.80 5.73 4.67
C VAL A 33 -8.58 4.34 5.23
N ILE A 34 -9.66 3.61 5.47
CA ILE A 34 -9.62 2.24 5.99
C ILE A 34 -10.07 1.30 4.89
N SER A 35 -9.19 0.43 4.43
CA SER A 35 -9.50 -0.52 3.37
C SER A 35 -10.06 -1.81 3.95
N GLY A 36 -11.32 -2.09 3.65
CA GLY A 36 -11.94 -3.39 3.83
C GLY A 36 -11.78 -4.27 2.58
N GLU A 37 -12.51 -5.38 2.52
CA GLU A 37 -12.51 -6.28 1.36
C GLU A 37 -13.29 -5.73 0.17
N ARG A 38 -14.36 -4.96 0.44
CA ARG A 38 -15.34 -4.54 -0.55
C ARG A 38 -15.30 -3.05 -0.85
N THR A 39 -14.83 -2.25 0.10
CA THR A 39 -14.88 -0.79 0.00
C THR A 39 -13.77 -0.13 0.82
N SER A 40 -13.51 1.14 0.51
CA SER A 40 -12.70 2.02 1.34
C SER A 40 -13.62 2.82 2.27
N TYR A 41 -13.46 2.67 3.56
CA TYR A 41 -14.18 3.44 4.56
C TYR A 41 -13.47 4.74 4.86
N LEU A 42 -14.23 5.82 4.94
CA LEU A 42 -13.73 7.15 5.28
C LEU A 42 -14.42 7.67 6.54
N ILE A 43 -13.62 8.26 7.43
CA ILE A 43 -14.07 9.10 8.54
C ILE A 43 -13.45 10.48 8.29
N PRO A 44 -14.05 11.28 7.39
CA PRO A 44 -13.40 12.46 6.85
C PRO A 44 -13.49 13.65 7.80
N LYS A 45 -12.39 14.41 7.91
CA LYS A 45 -12.38 15.73 8.55
C LYS A 45 -12.87 16.82 7.61
N SER A 46 -12.84 16.56 6.30
CA SER A 46 -13.33 17.50 5.28
C SER A 46 -14.14 16.81 4.17
N LYS A 47 -15.10 17.53 3.58
CA LYS A 47 -15.88 17.05 2.42
C LYS A 47 -15.00 16.91 1.17
N ASP A 48 -14.02 17.77 1.02
CA ASP A 48 -13.10 17.76 -0.12
C ASP A 48 -12.28 16.47 -0.17
N PHE A 49 -11.94 15.90 1.00
CA PHE A 49 -11.23 14.64 1.06
C PHE A 49 -12.06 13.47 0.52
N VAL A 50 -13.36 13.42 0.82
CA VAL A 50 -14.26 12.40 0.26
C VAL A 50 -14.28 12.47 -1.27
N THR A 51 -14.43 13.69 -1.81
CA THR A 51 -14.39 13.93 -3.26
C THR A 51 -13.05 13.51 -3.85
N HIS A 52 -11.94 13.84 -3.20
CA HIS A 52 -10.62 13.45 -3.64
C HIS A 52 -10.45 11.92 -3.72
N VAL A 53 -10.82 11.19 -2.67
CA VAL A 53 -10.67 9.72 -2.65
C VAL A 53 -11.58 9.04 -3.67
N ARG A 54 -12.83 9.51 -3.82
CA ARG A 54 -13.79 8.93 -4.74
C ARG A 54 -13.50 9.27 -6.20
N ASP A 55 -13.24 10.54 -6.51
CA ASP A 55 -13.24 11.05 -7.88
C ASP A 55 -11.84 11.18 -8.49
N VAL A 56 -10.80 11.38 -7.65
CA VAL A 56 -9.40 11.49 -8.11
C VAL A 56 -8.65 10.17 -7.94
N VAL A 57 -8.76 9.55 -6.75
CA VAL A 57 -8.12 8.24 -6.49
C VAL A 57 -8.92 7.10 -7.15
N GLY A 58 -10.25 7.27 -7.29
CA GLY A 58 -11.12 6.30 -7.97
C GLY A 58 -11.57 5.15 -7.08
N ASN A 59 -11.52 5.31 -5.76
CA ASN A 59 -11.94 4.26 -4.83
C ASN A 59 -13.48 4.20 -4.72
N HIS A 60 -14.00 2.98 -4.56
CA HIS A 60 -15.35 2.81 -4.02
C HIS A 60 -15.35 3.18 -2.54
N VAL A 61 -16.18 4.14 -2.15
CA VAL A 61 -16.11 4.81 -0.84
C VAL A 61 -17.40 4.63 -0.04
N THR A 62 -17.25 4.27 1.23
CA THR A 62 -18.32 4.29 2.24
C THR A 62 -17.92 5.26 3.36
N VAL A 63 -18.72 6.30 3.59
CA VAL A 63 -18.50 7.24 4.70
C VAL A 63 -19.16 6.71 5.96
N ILE A 64 -18.41 6.66 7.05
CA ILE A 64 -18.85 6.22 8.37
C ILE A 64 -18.45 7.25 9.44
N ASP A 65 -18.99 7.12 10.64
CA ASP A 65 -18.74 8.01 11.78
C ASP A 65 -17.73 7.43 12.81
N ALA A 66 -17.53 6.11 12.77
CA ALA A 66 -16.58 5.44 13.67
C ALA A 66 -16.04 4.14 13.03
N PRO A 67 -14.79 3.74 13.31
CA PRO A 67 -14.20 2.53 12.74
C PRO A 67 -14.89 1.24 13.22
N GLU A 68 -15.55 1.25 14.39
CA GLU A 68 -16.33 0.14 14.93
C GLU A 68 -17.58 -0.21 14.10
N ARG A 69 -17.93 0.63 13.12
CA ARG A 69 -19.00 0.36 12.14
C ARG A 69 -18.59 -0.59 11.02
N ILE A 70 -17.31 -0.93 10.96
CA ILE A 70 -16.78 -1.83 9.93
C ILE A 70 -17.03 -3.27 10.37
N GLU A 71 -17.86 -3.99 9.61
CA GLU A 71 -18.23 -5.39 9.89
C GLU A 71 -17.41 -6.39 9.06
N GLU A 72 -16.45 -5.92 8.28
CA GLU A 72 -15.57 -6.74 7.47
C GLU A 72 -14.11 -6.60 7.91
N PRO A 73 -13.24 -7.56 7.56
CA PRO A 73 -11.83 -7.48 7.89
C PRO A 73 -11.14 -6.23 7.37
N ILE A 74 -10.36 -5.58 8.22
CA ILE A 74 -9.52 -4.43 7.83
C ILE A 74 -8.20 -4.97 7.28
N ILE A 75 -7.95 -4.69 6.01
CA ILE A 75 -6.76 -5.16 5.28
C ILE A 75 -5.65 -4.12 5.23
N LYS A 76 -5.99 -2.84 5.30
CA LYS A 76 -5.05 -1.73 5.29
C LYS A 76 -5.67 -0.50 5.96
N VAL A 77 -4.87 0.25 6.69
CA VAL A 77 -5.22 1.61 7.13
C VAL A 77 -4.23 2.57 6.48
N SER A 78 -4.75 3.61 5.84
CA SER A 78 -3.91 4.62 5.20
C SER A 78 -4.20 5.98 5.81
N TYR A 79 -3.20 6.84 5.85
CA TYR A 79 -3.46 8.25 6.06
C TYR A 79 -2.97 9.09 4.88
N PHE A 80 -3.68 10.18 4.68
CA PHE A 80 -3.36 11.21 3.71
C PHE A 80 -3.03 12.50 4.44
N THR A 81 -1.93 13.14 4.06
CA THR A 81 -1.47 14.37 4.69
C THR A 81 -0.85 15.31 3.67
N ARG A 82 -0.46 16.51 4.12
CA ARG A 82 0.30 17.44 3.27
C ARG A 82 1.76 16.96 3.16
N PRO A 83 2.43 17.16 2.00
CA PRO A 83 3.80 16.67 1.79
C PRO A 83 4.77 17.09 2.89
N GLU A 84 4.71 18.36 3.31
CA GLU A 84 5.58 18.92 4.34
C GLU A 84 5.33 18.39 5.76
N LYS A 85 4.25 17.64 5.95
CA LYS A 85 3.88 17.00 7.22
C LYS A 85 4.13 15.51 7.27
N GLN A 86 4.32 14.88 6.10
CA GLN A 86 4.39 13.44 5.98
C GLN A 86 5.53 12.83 6.81
N GLU A 87 6.74 13.35 6.68
CA GLU A 87 7.92 12.83 7.38
C GLU A 87 7.73 12.83 8.89
N LYS A 88 7.28 13.97 9.45
CA LYS A 88 7.03 14.10 10.88
C LYS A 88 5.96 13.16 11.38
N ALA A 89 4.79 13.13 10.72
CA ALA A 89 3.70 12.23 11.09
C ALA A 89 4.12 10.76 10.99
N THR A 90 4.86 10.38 9.94
CA THR A 90 5.37 9.01 9.78
C THR A 90 6.32 8.62 10.93
N ALA A 91 7.20 9.52 11.35
CA ALA A 91 8.11 9.26 12.47
C ALA A 91 7.35 9.04 13.79
N GLU A 92 6.34 9.87 14.09
CA GLU A 92 5.49 9.73 15.27
C GLU A 92 4.72 8.39 15.28
N PHE A 93 4.20 7.97 14.12
CA PHE A 93 3.52 6.67 14.01
C PHE A 93 4.49 5.49 14.13
N ARG A 94 5.69 5.56 13.57
CA ARG A 94 6.71 4.50 13.72
C ARG A 94 7.21 4.35 15.15
N GLU A 95 7.26 5.43 15.93
CA GLU A 95 7.57 5.36 17.36
C GLU A 95 6.47 4.61 18.13
N LYS A 96 5.20 4.86 17.80
CA LYS A 96 4.06 4.19 18.44
C LYS A 96 3.86 2.74 17.97
N TYR A 97 4.12 2.48 16.68
CA TYR A 97 3.94 1.18 16.04
C TYR A 97 5.27 0.70 15.43
N PRO A 98 6.13 0.05 16.23
CA PRO A 98 7.37 -0.52 15.74
C PRO A 98 7.14 -1.67 14.75
N ASP A 99 8.16 -2.03 13.98
CA ASP A 99 8.11 -2.97 12.85
C ASP A 99 7.70 -4.41 13.21
N ASP A 100 7.63 -4.75 14.49
CA ASP A 100 7.12 -6.02 14.99
C ASP A 100 5.58 -6.04 15.22
N ARG A 101 4.90 -4.90 15.04
CA ARG A 101 3.44 -4.78 15.16
C ARG A 101 2.74 -4.65 13.81
N CYS A 102 3.25 -3.79 12.95
CA CYS A 102 2.73 -3.58 11.60
C CYS A 102 3.82 -2.97 10.72
N ILE A 103 3.60 -2.97 9.41
CA ILE A 103 4.48 -2.33 8.44
C ILE A 103 3.93 -0.95 8.11
N ILE A 104 4.76 0.09 8.22
CA ILE A 104 4.41 1.46 7.83
C ILE A 104 5.26 1.85 6.62
N VAL A 105 4.62 2.04 5.47
CA VAL A 105 5.30 2.33 4.20
C VAL A 105 4.70 3.56 3.51
N THR A 106 5.57 4.38 2.93
CA THR A 106 5.15 5.54 2.14
C THR A 106 4.72 5.11 0.74
N SER A 107 3.59 5.66 0.28
CA SER A 107 3.04 5.45 -1.06
C SER A 107 2.94 6.79 -1.80
N GLY A 108 4.09 7.41 -2.09
CA GLY A 108 4.20 8.76 -2.63
C GLY A 108 4.39 9.83 -1.54
N ASN A 109 4.20 11.09 -1.90
CA ASN A 109 4.52 12.23 -1.05
C ASN A 109 3.38 12.68 -0.10
N ARG A 110 2.25 12.01 -0.11
CA ARG A 110 1.05 12.36 0.68
C ARG A 110 0.40 11.16 1.36
N TRP A 111 0.68 9.95 0.91
CA TRP A 111 0.07 8.72 1.38
C TRP A 111 1.04 7.88 2.19
N VAL A 112 0.58 7.33 3.28
CA VAL A 112 1.31 6.36 4.09
C VAL A 112 0.34 5.26 4.50
N ASP A 113 0.78 4.03 4.31
CA ASP A 113 0.00 2.83 4.53
C ASP A 113 0.49 2.07 5.77
N PHE A 114 -0.43 1.70 6.65
CA PHE A 114 -0.23 0.66 7.65
C PHE A 114 -0.75 -0.65 7.07
N THR A 115 0.08 -1.67 7.08
CA THR A 115 -0.29 -3.01 6.60
C THR A 115 0.07 -4.09 7.62
N PRO A 116 -0.64 -5.22 7.65
CA PRO A 116 -0.31 -6.34 8.52
C PRO A 116 1.11 -6.85 8.28
N LEU A 117 1.72 -7.47 9.29
CA LEU A 117 3.03 -8.08 9.16
C LEU A 117 3.08 -9.12 8.04
N GLY A 118 4.21 -9.17 7.33
CA GLY A 118 4.41 -10.05 6.18
C GLY A 118 3.62 -9.63 4.94
N THR A 119 3.11 -8.41 4.91
CA THR A 119 2.44 -7.83 3.73
C THR A 119 3.41 -6.93 2.98
N SER A 120 3.74 -7.32 1.76
CA SER A 120 4.45 -6.50 0.78
C SER A 120 4.13 -6.98 -0.63
N LYS A 121 4.40 -6.16 -1.65
CA LYS A 121 4.26 -6.57 -3.04
C LYS A 121 5.13 -7.79 -3.37
N GLY A 122 6.34 -7.86 -2.82
CA GLY A 122 7.23 -9.02 -2.97
C GLY A 122 6.71 -10.28 -2.30
N ALA A 123 6.19 -10.17 -1.07
CA ALA A 123 5.57 -11.30 -0.38
C ALA A 123 4.34 -11.84 -1.13
N ALA A 124 3.52 -10.94 -1.69
CA ALA A 124 2.38 -11.33 -2.51
C ALA A 124 2.81 -12.06 -3.79
N LEU A 125 3.82 -11.54 -4.51
CA LEU A 125 4.35 -12.20 -5.70
C LEU A 125 4.95 -13.57 -5.39
N LYS A 126 5.68 -13.71 -4.29
CA LYS A 126 6.24 -14.98 -3.85
C LYS A 126 5.13 -16.01 -3.63
N GLU A 127 4.10 -15.66 -2.86
CA GLU A 127 3.02 -16.58 -2.56
C GLU A 127 2.19 -16.94 -3.80
N ILE A 128 1.94 -15.98 -4.70
CA ILE A 128 1.25 -16.21 -5.97
C ILE A 128 2.11 -17.10 -6.89
N GLY A 129 3.40 -16.82 -7.00
CA GLY A 129 4.33 -17.62 -7.79
C GLY A 129 4.40 -19.08 -7.35
N GLU A 130 4.54 -19.31 -6.03
CA GLU A 130 4.52 -20.66 -5.46
C GLU A 130 3.23 -21.42 -5.77
N ARG A 131 2.06 -20.74 -5.71
CA ARG A 131 0.76 -21.35 -6.02
C ARG A 131 0.56 -21.66 -7.50
N LEU A 132 1.12 -20.83 -8.37
CA LEU A 132 0.99 -20.97 -9.83
C LEU A 132 2.14 -21.77 -10.46
N GLY A 133 3.18 -22.10 -9.68
CA GLY A 133 4.37 -22.79 -10.17
C GLY A 133 5.24 -21.88 -11.06
N ILE A 134 5.22 -20.55 -10.82
CA ILE A 134 6.01 -19.56 -11.55
C ILE A 134 7.25 -19.20 -10.71
N ALA A 135 8.44 -19.43 -11.26
CA ALA A 135 9.70 -19.12 -10.59
C ALA A 135 10.03 -17.62 -10.68
N PRO A 136 10.82 -17.06 -9.73
CA PRO A 136 11.19 -15.65 -9.77
C PRO A 136 11.86 -15.19 -11.07
N ASP A 137 12.65 -16.05 -11.72
CA ASP A 137 13.31 -15.82 -13.00
C ASP A 137 12.35 -15.77 -14.20
N GLU A 138 11.11 -16.18 -14.02
CA GLU A 138 10.02 -16.04 -15.00
C GLU A 138 9.15 -14.80 -14.75
N MET A 139 9.51 -13.97 -13.74
CA MET A 139 8.75 -12.78 -13.36
C MET A 139 9.48 -11.50 -13.72
N ALA A 140 8.75 -10.55 -14.29
CA ALA A 140 9.19 -9.17 -14.47
C ALA A 140 8.35 -8.22 -13.60
N ALA A 141 9.00 -7.22 -12.99
CA ALA A 141 8.32 -6.21 -12.19
C ALA A 141 8.85 -4.81 -12.48
N PHE A 142 7.95 -3.83 -12.36
CA PHE A 142 8.22 -2.41 -12.57
C PHE A 142 7.82 -1.66 -11.32
N GLY A 143 8.67 -0.76 -10.83
CA GLY A 143 8.42 0.00 -9.62
C GLY A 143 9.14 1.33 -9.58
N ASP A 144 8.68 2.24 -8.72
CA ASP A 144 9.21 3.59 -8.59
C ASP A 144 9.37 4.06 -7.13
N ASN A 145 8.83 3.31 -6.16
CA ASN A 145 8.77 3.76 -4.78
C ASN A 145 9.12 2.65 -3.76
N GLU A 146 9.28 3.03 -2.49
CA GLU A 146 9.71 2.12 -1.42
C GLU A 146 8.81 0.90 -1.24
N ASN A 147 7.51 1.04 -1.47
CA ASN A 147 6.56 -0.08 -1.43
C ASN A 147 6.78 -1.12 -2.54
N ASP A 148 7.59 -0.81 -3.56
CA ASP A 148 7.96 -1.71 -4.65
C ASP A 148 9.28 -2.44 -4.39
N ARG A 149 10.09 -1.99 -3.42
CA ARG A 149 11.41 -2.53 -3.12
C ARG A 149 11.43 -4.06 -3.02
N ALA A 150 10.64 -4.61 -2.12
CA ALA A 150 10.58 -6.06 -1.90
C ALA A 150 10.13 -6.84 -3.14
N MET A 151 9.34 -6.24 -4.02
CA MET A 151 8.93 -6.82 -5.30
C MET A 151 10.11 -6.84 -6.28
N LEU A 152 10.80 -5.71 -6.43
CA LEU A 152 11.96 -5.58 -7.33
C LEU A 152 13.14 -6.46 -6.88
N GLU A 153 13.34 -6.64 -5.57
CA GLU A 153 14.36 -7.52 -5.00
C GLU A 153 14.03 -9.01 -5.17
N PHE A 154 12.76 -9.36 -5.38
CA PHE A 154 12.31 -10.75 -5.46
C PHE A 154 12.33 -11.32 -6.88
N VAL A 155 11.95 -10.52 -7.91
CA VAL A 155 11.80 -11.02 -9.28
C VAL A 155 13.14 -11.13 -10.02
N GLY A 156 13.21 -12.02 -11.02
CA GLY A 156 14.40 -12.18 -11.87
C GLY A 156 14.62 -11.05 -12.86
N HIS A 157 13.55 -10.33 -13.24
CA HIS A 157 13.61 -9.20 -14.20
C HIS A 157 13.05 -7.92 -13.57
N PRO A 158 13.80 -7.27 -12.63
CA PRO A 158 13.36 -6.03 -12.00
C PRO A 158 13.70 -4.81 -12.87
N TYR A 159 12.75 -3.90 -12.99
CA TYR A 159 12.90 -2.62 -13.70
C TYR A 159 12.51 -1.45 -12.80
N LEU A 160 13.46 -0.55 -12.55
CA LEU A 160 13.20 0.69 -11.83
C LEU A 160 12.82 1.79 -12.83
N MET A 161 11.70 2.46 -12.59
CA MET A 161 11.28 3.58 -13.43
C MET A 161 12.33 4.71 -13.42
N GLU A 162 12.52 5.41 -14.56
CA GLU A 162 13.47 6.54 -14.64
C GLU A 162 13.15 7.64 -13.64
N VAL A 163 11.85 7.89 -13.40
CA VAL A 163 11.37 8.80 -12.36
C VAL A 163 10.96 7.95 -11.16
N CYS A 164 11.78 7.93 -10.13
CA CYS A 164 11.57 7.11 -8.93
C CYS A 164 11.92 7.90 -7.67
N ASN A 165 11.53 7.35 -6.52
CA ASN A 165 11.96 7.84 -5.23
C ASN A 165 13.50 7.77 -5.13
N PRO A 166 14.20 8.83 -4.69
CA PRO A 166 15.65 8.83 -4.55
C PRO A 166 16.24 7.67 -3.72
N THR A 167 15.48 7.17 -2.74
CA THR A 167 15.91 6.02 -1.93
C THR A 167 15.97 4.71 -2.72
N MET A 168 15.39 4.69 -3.94
CA MET A 168 15.33 3.51 -4.81
C MET A 168 16.46 3.48 -5.86
N GLU A 169 17.21 4.55 -6.05
CA GLU A 169 18.14 4.72 -7.19
C GLU A 169 19.16 3.61 -7.38
N ASN A 170 19.56 2.91 -6.32
CA ASN A 170 20.60 1.88 -6.37
C ASN A 170 20.08 0.45 -6.10
N ILE A 171 18.78 0.23 -6.15
CA ILE A 171 18.19 -1.09 -5.82
C ILE A 171 18.34 -2.08 -6.95
N VAL A 172 18.15 -1.62 -8.21
CA VAL A 172 18.30 -2.44 -9.41
C VAL A 172 19.05 -1.66 -10.49
N ALA A 173 19.74 -2.39 -11.36
CA ALA A 173 20.54 -1.80 -12.44
C ALA A 173 19.68 -1.40 -13.66
N GLU A 174 18.64 -2.18 -13.96
CA GLU A 174 17.80 -1.98 -15.14
C GLU A 174 16.83 -0.81 -14.95
N ARG A 175 16.82 0.10 -15.92
CA ARG A 175 15.95 1.29 -15.93
C ARG A 175 14.88 1.18 -17.00
N CYS A 176 13.70 1.69 -16.67
CA CYS A 176 12.54 1.68 -17.56
C CYS A 176 11.91 3.07 -17.65
N LYS A 177 11.79 3.58 -18.88
CA LYS A 177 11.08 4.83 -19.15
C LYS A 177 9.59 4.62 -19.38
N LYS A 178 9.27 3.56 -20.13
CA LYS A 178 7.90 3.14 -20.44
C LYS A 178 7.80 1.63 -20.35
N VAL A 179 6.87 1.15 -19.55
CA VAL A 179 6.63 -0.29 -19.34
C VAL A 179 6.40 -1.02 -20.66
N GLU A 180 5.60 -0.42 -21.57
CA GLU A 180 5.23 -1.02 -22.86
C GLU A 180 6.46 -1.25 -23.78
N ASP A 181 7.46 -0.37 -23.70
CA ASP A 181 8.66 -0.51 -24.53
C ASP A 181 9.58 -1.60 -23.99
N THR A 182 9.67 -1.74 -22.67
CA THR A 182 10.45 -2.80 -22.04
C THR A 182 9.77 -4.17 -22.23
N LEU A 183 8.45 -4.26 -22.15
CA LEU A 183 7.71 -5.52 -22.36
C LEU A 183 7.89 -6.08 -23.78
N LYS A 184 8.18 -5.27 -24.80
CA LYS A 184 8.48 -5.76 -26.16
C LYS A 184 9.70 -6.67 -26.23
N GLN A 185 10.59 -6.63 -25.24
CA GLN A 185 11.77 -7.51 -25.17
C GLN A 185 11.41 -8.95 -24.83
N PHE A 186 10.20 -9.20 -24.31
CA PHE A 186 9.70 -10.52 -23.92
C PHE A 186 8.73 -11.12 -24.95
N LEU A 187 8.46 -10.41 -26.06
CA LEU A 187 7.58 -10.84 -27.16
C LEU A 187 8.40 -11.31 -28.36
#